data_594b8dbceb7e35b0538448c00249c3ee
#
_entry.id   594b8dbceb7e35b0538448c00249c3ee
#
_cell.length_a   1.000
_cell.length_b   1.000
_cell.length_c   1.000
_cell.angle_alpha   90.00
_cell.angle_beta   90.00
_cell.angle_gamma   90.00
#
_symmetry.space_group_name_H-M   'P 1'
#
loop_
_entity.id
_entity.type
_entity.pdbx_description
1 polymer ?
#
loop_
_entity_poly.entity_id
_entity_poly.type
_entity_poly.pdbx_seq_one_letter_code
_entity_poly.pdbx_strand_id
1 'polypeptide(L)'
;EIAVLLSEVQSQKKKALIFGNGGSAAIASHFSVDLTKNAGLRCVNFNEADLITCFANDYGFERWVEKAVDFYGDEGDLLIVISSSGSSKNMLNGVKAARKGNFKAVVTLSGFAEDNPLRQLGDINLWINSRAYNFVENIHQIWLLAIVDLIIGKREYSA
;
A
#
# COMPACT_ATOMS: atom_id res chain seq x y z
N GLU A 1 7.92 8.02 -11.15
CA GLU A 1 6.69 7.36 -11.64
C GLU A 1 5.60 7.33 -10.55
N ILE A 2 5.82 6.70 -9.37
CA ILE A 2 4.82 6.61 -8.28
C ILE A 2 4.40 8.00 -7.78
N ALA A 3 5.33 8.93 -7.58
CA ALA A 3 5.01 10.30 -7.16
C ALA A 3 4.10 11.02 -8.16
N VAL A 4 4.32 10.84 -9.46
CA VAL A 4 3.46 11.38 -10.52
C VAL A 4 2.07 10.77 -10.44
N LEU A 5 1.98 9.45 -10.33
CA LEU A 5 0.72 8.72 -10.21
C LEU A 5 -0.10 9.18 -8.98
N LEU A 6 0.56 9.35 -7.83
CA LEU A 6 -0.07 9.88 -6.62
C LEU A 6 -0.59 11.32 -6.83
N SER A 7 0.18 12.18 -7.48
CA SER A 7 -0.26 13.55 -7.79
C SER A 7 -1.46 13.57 -8.74
N GLU A 8 -1.53 12.65 -9.69
CA GLU A 8 -2.70 12.51 -10.57
C GLU A 8 -3.95 12.05 -9.80
N VAL A 9 -3.80 11.07 -8.90
CA VAL A 9 -4.88 10.61 -8.01
C VAL A 9 -5.42 11.78 -7.17
N GLN A 10 -4.52 12.58 -6.60
CA GLN A 10 -4.87 13.78 -5.86
C GLN A 10 -5.64 14.81 -6.71
N SER A 11 -5.15 15.10 -7.92
CA SER A 11 -5.80 16.06 -8.83
C SER A 11 -7.21 15.66 -9.20
N GLN A 12 -7.49 14.36 -9.25
CA GLN A 12 -8.81 13.76 -9.50
C GLN A 12 -9.67 13.63 -8.23
N LYS A 13 -9.20 14.17 -7.09
CA LYS A 13 -9.87 14.07 -5.77
C LYS A 13 -10.08 12.62 -5.30
N LYS A 14 -9.30 11.69 -5.81
CA LYS A 14 -9.25 10.29 -5.39
C LYS A 14 -8.30 10.12 -4.21
N LYS A 15 -8.15 8.90 -3.71
CA LYS A 15 -7.32 8.57 -2.55
C LYS A 15 -6.41 7.37 -2.84
N ALA A 16 -5.43 7.17 -1.99
CA ALA A 16 -4.68 5.93 -1.95
C ALA A 16 -5.17 5.06 -0.78
N LEU A 17 -5.28 3.76 -1.01
CA LEU A 17 -5.44 2.75 0.04
C LEU A 17 -4.13 1.99 0.17
N ILE A 18 -3.65 1.81 1.40
CA ILE A 18 -2.39 1.11 1.64
C ILE A 18 -2.54 0.00 2.68
N PHE A 19 -1.99 -1.17 2.37
CA PHE A 19 -2.09 -2.37 3.21
C PHE A 19 -0.75 -3.07 3.41
N GLY A 20 -0.59 -3.71 4.55
CA GLY A 20 0.51 -4.57 4.92
C GLY A 20 0.16 -5.42 6.13
N ASN A 21 0.96 -6.44 6.44
CA ASN A 21 0.87 -7.24 7.66
C ASN A 21 2.08 -6.96 8.57
N GLY A 22 1.90 -6.97 9.88
CA GLY A 22 2.98 -6.84 10.86
C GLY A 22 3.82 -5.57 10.67
N GLY A 23 5.13 -5.71 10.44
CA GLY A 23 6.04 -4.58 10.17
C GLY A 23 5.62 -3.79 8.93
N SER A 24 5.15 -4.46 7.88
CA SER A 24 4.59 -3.80 6.69
C SER A 24 3.32 -3.00 7.00
N ALA A 25 2.51 -3.40 7.99
CA ALA A 25 1.37 -2.61 8.46
C ALA A 25 1.82 -1.33 9.18
N ALA A 26 2.87 -1.40 9.99
CA ALA A 26 3.45 -0.22 10.63
C ALA A 26 3.99 0.79 9.60
N ILE A 27 4.66 0.30 8.57
CA ILE A 27 5.13 1.12 7.42
C ILE A 27 3.94 1.77 6.72
N ALA A 28 2.88 1.02 6.44
CA ALA A 28 1.67 1.53 5.81
C ALA A 28 1.03 2.66 6.64
N SER A 29 0.97 2.50 7.97
CA SER A 29 0.45 3.53 8.88
C SER A 29 1.30 4.80 8.83
N HIS A 30 2.62 4.69 8.92
CA HIS A 30 3.51 5.84 8.85
C HIS A 30 3.37 6.58 7.52
N PHE A 31 3.46 5.85 6.42
CA PHE A 31 3.33 6.44 5.08
C PHE A 31 1.98 7.13 4.87
N SER A 32 0.87 6.53 5.33
CA SER A 32 -0.46 7.11 5.15
C SER A 32 -0.62 8.45 5.85
N VAL A 33 -0.03 8.59 7.04
CA VAL A 33 -0.03 9.85 7.80
C VAL A 33 0.79 10.92 7.10
N ASP A 34 2.01 10.59 6.70
CA ASP A 34 2.90 11.55 6.05
C ASP A 34 2.39 11.98 4.68
N LEU A 35 1.88 11.05 3.88
CA LEU A 35 1.29 11.37 2.59
C LEU A 35 0.07 12.29 2.74
N THR A 36 -0.77 12.04 3.74
CA THR A 36 -1.97 12.85 3.99
C THR A 36 -1.63 14.21 4.57
N LYS A 37 -0.84 14.24 5.64
CA LYS A 37 -0.52 15.47 6.37
C LYS A 37 0.44 16.38 5.61
N ASN A 38 1.54 15.80 5.09
CA ASN A 38 2.66 16.57 4.56
C ASN A 38 2.53 16.82 3.05
N ALA A 39 2.03 15.85 2.30
CA ALA A 39 1.84 15.97 0.85
C ALA A 39 0.40 16.35 0.44
N GLY A 40 -0.55 16.41 1.39
CA GLY A 40 -1.93 16.79 1.14
C GLY A 40 -2.75 15.75 0.36
N LEU A 41 -2.22 14.54 0.15
CA LEU A 41 -2.90 13.47 -0.57
C LEU A 41 -3.56 12.50 0.40
N ARG A 42 -4.86 12.31 0.30
CA ARG A 42 -5.59 11.39 1.16
C ARG A 42 -5.09 9.94 0.97
N CYS A 43 -4.50 9.41 2.02
CA CYS A 43 -4.08 8.01 2.07
C CYS A 43 -4.66 7.35 3.31
N VAL A 44 -5.28 6.20 3.14
CA VAL A 44 -5.96 5.48 4.23
C VAL A 44 -5.33 4.10 4.39
N ASN A 45 -5.02 3.74 5.62
CA ASN A 45 -4.75 2.36 6.02
C ASN A 45 -5.88 1.88 6.93
N PHE A 46 -6.01 0.58 7.09
CA PHE A 46 -7.09 -0.05 7.86
C PHE A 46 -6.52 -0.91 9.00
N ASN A 47 -5.49 -0.41 9.69
CA ASN A 47 -4.81 -1.10 10.80
C ASN A 47 -5.56 -0.94 12.14
N GLU A 48 -6.88 -0.88 12.08
CA GLU A 48 -7.78 -0.82 13.22
C GLU A 48 -8.07 -2.23 13.72
N ALA A 49 -7.86 -2.47 15.01
CA ALA A 49 -8.00 -3.83 15.57
C ALA A 49 -9.43 -4.38 15.44
N ASP A 50 -10.43 -3.54 15.64
CA ASP A 50 -11.84 -3.90 15.50
C ASP A 50 -12.24 -4.21 14.06
N LEU A 51 -11.78 -3.41 13.09
CA LEU A 51 -12.01 -3.68 11.68
C LEU A 51 -11.38 -5.00 11.24
N ILE A 52 -10.08 -5.19 11.55
CA ILE A 52 -9.37 -6.41 11.16
C ILE A 52 -10.01 -7.63 11.81
N THR A 53 -10.32 -7.58 13.11
CA THR A 53 -10.92 -8.72 13.82
C THR A 53 -12.32 -9.02 13.34
N CYS A 54 -13.14 -8.01 13.08
CA CYS A 54 -14.49 -8.19 12.53
C CYS A 54 -14.42 -8.84 11.14
N PHE A 55 -13.67 -8.25 10.22
CA PHE A 55 -13.58 -8.77 8.85
C PHE A 55 -12.91 -10.16 8.79
N ALA A 56 -11.89 -10.38 9.63
CA ALA A 56 -11.25 -11.69 9.72
C ALA A 56 -12.21 -12.76 10.28
N ASN A 57 -13.04 -12.42 11.26
CA ASN A 57 -14.04 -13.33 11.83
C ASN A 57 -15.13 -13.68 10.80
N ASP A 58 -15.65 -12.67 10.11
CA ASP A 58 -16.82 -12.82 9.26
C ASP A 58 -16.47 -13.36 7.85
N TYR A 59 -15.31 -12.99 7.31
CA TYR A 59 -14.91 -13.33 5.94
C TYR A 59 -13.66 -14.20 5.86
N GLY A 60 -12.96 -14.40 6.96
CA GLY A 60 -11.65 -15.06 7.02
C GLY A 60 -10.48 -14.08 6.83
N PHE A 61 -9.35 -14.33 7.52
CA PHE A 61 -8.17 -13.47 7.48
C PHE A 61 -7.62 -13.27 6.06
N GLU A 62 -7.78 -14.25 5.19
CA GLU A 62 -7.31 -14.15 3.80
C GLU A 62 -8.13 -13.15 2.95
N ARG A 63 -9.30 -12.73 3.45
CA ARG A 63 -10.23 -11.86 2.73
C ARG A 63 -10.45 -10.48 3.35
N TRP A 64 -9.88 -10.19 4.52
CA TRP A 64 -10.13 -8.91 5.18
C TRP A 64 -9.70 -7.70 4.35
N VAL A 65 -8.54 -7.79 3.65
CA VAL A 65 -8.08 -6.71 2.74
C VAL A 65 -9.01 -6.58 1.53
N GLU A 66 -9.41 -7.71 0.93
CA GLU A 66 -10.42 -7.72 -0.14
C GLU A 66 -11.68 -6.97 0.29
N LYS A 67 -12.18 -7.26 1.49
CA LYS A 67 -13.39 -6.61 2.00
C LYS A 67 -13.20 -5.14 2.32
N ALA A 68 -12.05 -4.75 2.87
CA ALA A 68 -11.74 -3.35 3.06
C ALA A 68 -11.70 -2.59 1.72
N VAL A 69 -11.11 -3.18 0.67
CA VAL A 69 -11.12 -2.61 -0.69
C VAL A 69 -12.55 -2.53 -1.24
N ASP A 70 -13.35 -3.60 -1.11
CA ASP A 70 -14.76 -3.63 -1.59
C ASP A 70 -15.63 -2.54 -0.94
N PHE A 71 -15.44 -2.26 0.37
CA PHE A 71 -16.29 -1.32 1.11
C PHE A 71 -15.83 0.13 1.04
N TYR A 72 -14.52 0.38 0.95
CA TYR A 72 -13.95 1.72 1.10
C TYR A 72 -13.25 2.24 -0.15
N GLY A 73 -13.06 1.39 -1.14
CA GLY A 73 -12.45 1.77 -2.41
C GLY A 73 -13.43 2.38 -3.38
N ASP A 74 -12.96 3.37 -4.13
CA ASP A 74 -13.70 4.01 -5.22
C ASP A 74 -12.98 3.78 -6.54
N GLU A 75 -13.73 3.77 -7.64
CA GLU A 75 -13.14 3.77 -8.98
C GLU A 75 -12.15 4.93 -9.14
N GLY A 76 -10.97 4.64 -9.68
CA GLY A 76 -9.91 5.63 -9.87
C GLY A 76 -9.00 5.83 -8.66
N ASP A 77 -9.24 5.17 -7.52
CA ASP A 77 -8.32 5.15 -6.38
C ASP A 77 -7.01 4.43 -6.73
N LEU A 78 -5.99 4.61 -5.91
CA LEU A 78 -4.72 3.89 -5.99
C LEU A 78 -4.65 2.84 -4.87
N LEU A 79 -4.23 1.62 -5.20
CA LEU A 79 -3.89 0.62 -4.21
C LEU A 79 -2.37 0.51 -4.04
N ILE A 80 -1.89 0.52 -2.79
CA ILE A 80 -0.51 0.24 -2.43
C ILE A 80 -0.49 -0.99 -1.52
N VAL A 81 0.30 -2.00 -1.86
CA VAL A 81 0.36 -3.25 -1.10
C VAL A 81 1.80 -3.59 -0.76
N ILE A 82 2.06 -3.82 0.53
CA ILE A 82 3.37 -4.17 1.06
C ILE A 82 3.35 -5.61 1.58
N SER A 83 4.20 -6.47 1.03
CA SER A 83 4.39 -7.83 1.51
C SER A 83 5.83 -8.28 1.28
N SER A 84 6.63 -8.42 2.32
CA SER A 84 8.05 -8.79 2.20
C SER A 84 8.27 -10.09 1.42
N SER A 85 7.43 -11.11 1.62
CA SER A 85 7.49 -12.36 0.86
C SER A 85 6.80 -12.29 -0.51
N GLY A 86 5.91 -11.31 -0.72
CA GLY A 86 5.07 -11.21 -1.90
C GLY A 86 4.03 -12.32 -2.07
N SER A 87 3.76 -13.12 -1.01
CA SER A 87 2.89 -14.31 -1.09
C SER A 87 1.72 -14.30 -0.10
N SER A 88 1.53 -13.24 0.67
CA SER A 88 0.45 -13.12 1.66
C SER A 88 -0.92 -13.10 0.97
N LYS A 89 -1.75 -14.12 1.21
CA LYS A 89 -3.03 -14.30 0.50
C LYS A 89 -4.00 -13.13 0.64
N ASN A 90 -4.09 -12.52 1.82
CA ASN A 90 -4.91 -11.33 2.03
C ASN A 90 -4.47 -10.16 1.14
N MET A 91 -3.17 -9.96 0.93
CA MET A 91 -2.63 -8.94 0.03
C MET A 91 -2.95 -9.24 -1.43
N LEU A 92 -2.77 -10.49 -1.87
CA LEU A 92 -3.11 -10.91 -3.23
C LEU A 92 -4.61 -10.75 -3.53
N ASN A 93 -5.47 -11.08 -2.56
CA ASN A 93 -6.91 -10.92 -2.72
C ASN A 93 -7.34 -9.44 -2.75
N GLY A 94 -6.69 -8.57 -1.96
CA GLY A 94 -6.89 -7.13 -2.03
C GLY A 94 -6.56 -6.55 -3.42
N VAL A 95 -5.46 -7.01 -4.04
CA VAL A 95 -5.14 -6.59 -5.43
C VAL A 95 -6.22 -7.01 -6.41
N LYS A 96 -6.74 -8.24 -6.29
CA LYS A 96 -7.83 -8.73 -7.16
C LYS A 96 -9.11 -7.89 -6.98
N ALA A 97 -9.42 -7.47 -5.76
CA ALA A 97 -10.57 -6.62 -5.49
C ALA A 97 -10.39 -5.22 -6.12
N ALA A 98 -9.21 -4.60 -5.98
CA ALA A 98 -8.92 -3.32 -6.61
C ALA A 98 -9.05 -3.36 -8.14
N ARG A 99 -8.62 -4.46 -8.77
CA ARG A 99 -8.82 -4.66 -10.22
C ARG A 99 -10.30 -4.69 -10.62
N LYS A 100 -11.14 -5.36 -9.82
CA LYS A 100 -12.60 -5.39 -10.04
C LYS A 100 -13.25 -4.03 -9.79
N GLY A 101 -12.74 -3.26 -8.83
CA GLY A 101 -13.22 -1.92 -8.48
C GLY A 101 -12.71 -0.81 -9.40
N ASN A 102 -12.04 -1.14 -10.51
CA ASN A 102 -11.49 -0.19 -11.49
C ASN A 102 -10.57 0.86 -10.84
N PHE A 103 -9.73 0.44 -9.91
CA PHE A 103 -8.68 1.29 -9.38
C PHE A 103 -7.74 1.75 -10.49
N LYS A 104 -7.24 2.97 -10.41
CA LYS A 104 -6.35 3.57 -11.40
C LYS A 104 -5.08 2.74 -11.61
N ALA A 105 -4.48 2.28 -10.52
CA ALA A 105 -3.31 1.41 -10.57
C ALA A 105 -3.09 0.69 -9.22
N VAL A 106 -2.21 -0.30 -9.26
CA VAL A 106 -1.73 -1.05 -8.10
C VAL A 106 -0.20 -0.92 -8.02
N VAL A 107 0.29 -0.40 -6.90
CA VAL A 107 1.72 -0.36 -6.57
C VAL A 107 2.01 -1.47 -5.56
N THR A 108 3.03 -2.26 -5.83
CA THR A 108 3.45 -3.34 -4.92
C THR A 108 4.87 -3.15 -4.42
N LEU A 109 5.08 -3.48 -3.15
CA LEU A 109 6.40 -3.53 -2.53
C LEU A 109 6.65 -4.95 -2.04
N SER A 110 7.74 -5.56 -2.50
CA SER A 110 8.08 -6.93 -2.12
C SER A 110 9.60 -7.16 -2.06
N GLY A 111 9.96 -8.31 -1.54
CA GLY A 111 11.32 -8.82 -1.53
C GLY A 111 11.32 -10.31 -1.90
N PHE A 112 12.24 -11.07 -1.32
CA PHE A 112 12.38 -12.51 -1.42
C PHE A 112 12.54 -12.99 -2.87
N ALA A 113 11.65 -13.86 -3.33
CA ALA A 113 11.74 -14.43 -4.68
C ALA A 113 11.41 -13.35 -5.74
N GLU A 114 12.20 -13.33 -6.81
CA GLU A 114 12.02 -12.38 -7.89
C GLU A 114 10.67 -12.57 -8.62
N ASP A 115 10.21 -13.80 -8.67
CA ASP A 115 8.97 -14.24 -9.30
C ASP A 115 7.79 -14.31 -8.31
N ASN A 116 7.88 -13.64 -7.16
CA ASN A 116 6.80 -13.68 -6.18
C ASN A 116 5.45 -13.22 -6.76
N PRO A 117 4.33 -13.80 -6.29
CA PRO A 117 3.01 -13.55 -6.90
C PRO A 117 2.57 -12.09 -6.83
N LEU A 118 2.91 -11.36 -5.76
CA LEU A 118 2.48 -9.97 -5.61
C LEU A 118 3.14 -9.07 -6.65
N ARG A 119 4.43 -9.27 -6.91
CA ARG A 119 5.18 -8.52 -7.92
C ARG A 119 4.58 -8.66 -9.31
N GLN A 120 4.01 -9.81 -9.63
CA GLN A 120 3.39 -10.06 -10.94
C GLN A 120 2.02 -9.40 -11.11
N LEU A 121 1.41 -8.92 -10.03
CA LEU A 121 0.08 -8.32 -10.04
C LEU A 121 0.09 -6.78 -10.03
N GLY A 122 1.22 -6.16 -9.70
CA GLY A 122 1.35 -4.70 -9.66
C GLY A 122 1.61 -4.07 -11.03
N ASP A 123 1.10 -2.88 -11.26
CA ASP A 123 1.46 -2.04 -12.41
C ASP A 123 2.85 -1.44 -12.23
N ILE A 124 3.17 -1.05 -10.99
CA ILE A 124 4.49 -0.59 -10.57
C ILE A 124 4.96 -1.46 -9.42
N ASN A 125 6.18 -2.00 -9.54
CA ASN A 125 6.69 -2.96 -8.57
C ASN A 125 8.03 -2.51 -8.01
N LEU A 126 8.10 -2.28 -6.70
CA LEU A 126 9.31 -2.04 -5.95
C LEU A 126 9.75 -3.36 -5.30
N TRP A 127 10.75 -4.00 -5.88
CA TRP A 127 11.26 -5.28 -5.38
C TRP A 127 12.71 -5.16 -4.94
N ILE A 128 13.04 -5.81 -3.83
CA ILE A 128 14.39 -5.90 -3.31
C ILE A 128 14.88 -7.34 -3.24
N ASN A 129 16.03 -7.62 -3.82
CA ASN A 129 16.66 -8.94 -3.78
C ASN A 129 17.25 -9.23 -2.39
N SER A 130 16.39 -9.55 -1.44
CA SER A 130 16.77 -9.94 -0.08
C SER A 130 15.69 -10.81 0.55
N ARG A 131 16.11 -11.76 1.43
CA ARG A 131 15.22 -12.56 2.29
C ARG A 131 15.28 -12.15 3.76
N ALA A 132 16.07 -11.13 4.09
CA ALA A 132 16.18 -10.61 5.45
C ALA A 132 15.01 -9.64 5.71
N TYR A 133 14.02 -10.07 6.51
CA TYR A 133 12.81 -9.29 6.80
C TYR A 133 13.09 -7.83 7.20
N ASN A 134 13.93 -7.63 8.21
CA ASN A 134 14.23 -6.28 8.70
C ASN A 134 14.89 -5.39 7.62
N PHE A 135 15.71 -5.98 6.76
CA PHE A 135 16.35 -5.26 5.66
C PHE A 135 15.30 -4.87 4.60
N VAL A 136 14.46 -5.82 4.19
CA VAL A 136 13.38 -5.58 3.22
C VAL A 136 12.41 -4.51 3.73
N GLU A 137 11.95 -4.62 4.97
CA GLU A 137 11.01 -3.67 5.58
C GLU A 137 11.60 -2.27 5.69
N ASN A 138 12.86 -2.13 6.14
CA ASN A 138 13.52 -0.82 6.22
C ASN A 138 13.66 -0.17 4.83
N ILE A 139 14.01 -0.93 3.80
CA ILE A 139 14.09 -0.38 2.44
C ILE A 139 12.71 0.03 1.91
N HIS A 140 11.66 -0.76 2.15
CA HIS A 140 10.29 -0.38 1.80
C HIS A 140 9.89 0.95 2.45
N GLN A 141 10.21 1.14 3.73
CA GLN A 141 9.95 2.39 4.43
C GLN A 141 10.73 3.55 3.83
N ILE A 142 12.03 3.39 3.58
CA ILE A 142 12.87 4.42 2.96
C ILE A 142 12.29 4.84 1.59
N TRP A 143 11.91 3.89 0.75
CA TRP A 143 11.36 4.20 -0.56
C TRP A 143 10.04 4.98 -0.47
N LEU A 144 9.13 4.56 0.40
CA LEU A 144 7.84 5.24 0.56
C LEU A 144 8.00 6.66 1.10
N LEU A 145 8.85 6.87 2.11
CA LEU A 145 9.09 8.21 2.65
C LEU A 145 9.83 9.11 1.65
N ALA A 146 10.76 8.55 0.87
CA ALA A 146 11.39 9.30 -0.23
C ALA A 146 10.38 9.73 -1.31
N ILE A 147 9.33 8.95 -1.55
CA ILE A 147 8.23 9.35 -2.45
C ILE A 147 7.46 10.54 -1.88
N VAL A 148 7.22 10.58 -0.55
CA VAL A 148 6.60 11.75 0.11
C VAL A 148 7.47 12.99 -0.10
N ASP A 149 8.77 12.90 0.17
CA ASP A 149 9.71 14.02 -0.03
C ASP A 149 9.71 14.51 -1.49
N LEU A 150 9.63 13.61 -2.45
CA LEU A 150 9.55 13.94 -3.88
C LEU A 150 8.27 14.71 -4.23
N ILE A 151 7.14 14.36 -3.62
CA ILE A 151 5.86 15.05 -3.85
C ILE A 151 5.89 16.44 -3.21
N ILE A 152 6.44 16.56 -2.00
CA ILE A 152 6.60 17.84 -1.30
C ILE A 152 7.63 18.74 -2.02
N GLY A 153 8.60 18.16 -2.71
CA GLY A 153 9.68 18.85 -3.40
C GLY A 153 10.84 19.30 -2.50
N LYS A 154 10.89 18.85 -1.26
CA LYS A 154 11.96 19.12 -0.28
C LYS A 154 12.05 18.03 0.78
N ARG A 155 13.22 17.88 1.39
CA ARG A 155 13.49 16.89 2.46
C ARG A 155 13.35 17.47 3.87
N GLU A 156 13.51 18.77 4.00
CA GLU A 156 13.42 19.47 5.29
C GLU A 156 12.16 20.33 5.31
N TYR A 157 11.23 20.01 6.17
CA TYR A 157 9.97 20.72 6.35
C TYR A 157 9.57 20.73 7.83
N SER A 158 8.87 21.80 8.22
CA SER A 158 8.30 21.89 9.57
C SER A 158 7.07 20.98 9.70
N ALA A 159 6.98 20.31 10.84
CA ALA A 159 5.85 19.46 11.19
C ALA A 159 4.58 20.26 11.46
#